data_15867e1287006db0654e4ce2ddeccb77
#
_entry.id   15867e1287006db0654e4ce2ddeccb77
#
_cell.length_a   1.000
_cell.length_b   1.000
_cell.length_c   1.000
_cell.angle_alpha   90.00
_cell.angle_beta   90.00
_cell.angle_gamma   90.00
#
_symmetry.space_group_name_H-M   'P 1'
#
loop_
_entity.id
_entity.type
_entity.pdbx_description
1 polymer ?
#
loop_
_entity_poly.entity_id
_entity_poly.type
_entity_poly.pdbx_seq_one_letter_code
_entity_poly.pdbx_strand_id
1 'polypeptide(L)'
;MKTPLGRLEKVELRNYWKDEARDFTPWLAEDDNINLLGETVGMELEVQEKEAKVGTFSADILCKDINTDRCVVIENQLEKTDHDHLGKVITYCSGLNAFTAIWIAKTFDEEHRAAIDWLNSITDDNYNFFGIEVRLFKIGDSALAPQFDIVAKPNNWSKTIKKQVSGDTETEKLRMEYWSTFHDFMNKRDLDVLKHASATTDHWCDFRVGIAGFHFACILTVKNWVGVQLYFGGDKPDQNKARYDLIEEKCKTQIDALKSKKIEWKRLDDKKASLVNIKLEADMKDKADWPRQMEWMYNTMMELHKIVKPYYGDIRGIK
;
A
#
# COMPACT_ATOMS: atom_id res chain seq x y z
N MET A 1 -25.82 -27.50 -11.56
CA MET A 1 -26.77 -26.78 -10.69
C MET A 1 -26.42 -25.29 -10.75
N LYS A 2 -27.38 -24.39 -10.95
CA LYS A 2 -27.12 -22.94 -10.85
C LYS A 2 -26.96 -22.56 -9.38
N THR A 3 -25.86 -21.94 -9.03
CA THR A 3 -25.66 -21.39 -7.68
C THR A 3 -26.75 -20.34 -7.42
N PRO A 4 -27.51 -20.41 -6.32
CA PRO A 4 -28.51 -19.40 -6.00
C PRO A 4 -27.84 -18.05 -5.75
N LEU A 5 -28.46 -16.97 -6.24
CA LEU A 5 -27.98 -15.61 -6.00
C LEU A 5 -28.47 -15.13 -4.62
N GLY A 6 -27.55 -14.64 -3.79
CA GLY A 6 -27.86 -13.97 -2.53
C GLY A 6 -28.38 -12.55 -2.76
N ARG A 7 -28.98 -11.97 -1.73
CA ARG A 7 -29.36 -10.55 -1.70
C ARG A 7 -28.41 -9.79 -0.80
N LEU A 8 -27.98 -8.61 -1.27
CA LEU A 8 -27.15 -7.70 -0.50
C LEU A 8 -28.01 -6.99 0.55
N GLU A 9 -27.60 -7.08 1.81
CA GLU A 9 -28.26 -6.44 2.95
C GLU A 9 -27.35 -5.36 3.51
N LYS A 10 -27.86 -4.10 3.61
CA LYS A 10 -27.13 -3.00 4.21
C LYS A 10 -27.11 -3.14 5.73
N VAL A 11 -25.93 -2.91 6.33
CA VAL A 11 -25.73 -2.93 7.79
C VAL A 11 -25.37 -1.52 8.26
N GLU A 12 -25.96 -1.10 9.38
CA GLU A 12 -25.62 0.20 9.99
C GLU A 12 -24.18 0.22 10.48
N LEU A 13 -23.44 1.28 10.13
CA LEU A 13 -22.01 1.42 10.45
C LEU A 13 -21.76 1.29 11.96
N ARG A 14 -22.60 1.93 12.80
CA ARG A 14 -22.50 1.93 14.26
C ARG A 14 -22.73 0.55 14.90
N ASN A 15 -23.27 -0.42 14.15
CA ASN A 15 -23.37 -1.80 14.64
C ASN A 15 -22.01 -2.50 14.67
N TYR A 16 -21.07 -2.07 13.84
CA TYR A 16 -19.72 -2.61 13.76
C TYR A 16 -18.68 -1.66 14.34
N TRP A 17 -18.62 -0.42 13.87
CA TRP A 17 -17.75 0.62 14.43
C TRP A 17 -18.57 1.55 15.33
N LYS A 18 -18.40 1.42 16.63
CA LYS A 18 -19.13 2.24 17.60
C LYS A 18 -18.52 3.62 17.81
N ASP A 19 -17.20 3.70 17.63
CA ASP A 19 -16.40 4.90 17.82
C ASP A 19 -15.50 5.15 16.59
N GLU A 20 -15.39 6.39 16.17
CA GLU A 20 -14.59 6.76 15.01
C GLU A 20 -13.10 6.60 15.27
N ALA A 21 -12.62 7.24 16.33
CA ALA A 21 -11.19 7.27 16.66
C ALA A 21 -10.67 5.92 17.18
N ARG A 22 -11.54 5.14 17.88
CA ARG A 22 -11.13 3.89 18.52
C ARG A 22 -11.38 2.65 17.66
N ASP A 23 -12.39 2.69 16.76
CA ASP A 23 -12.78 1.53 15.98
C ASP A 23 -12.51 1.75 14.47
N PHE A 24 -13.06 2.84 13.87
CA PHE A 24 -13.01 3.02 12.43
C PHE A 24 -11.64 3.49 11.94
N THR A 25 -11.07 4.52 12.54
CA THR A 25 -9.73 5.04 12.16
C THR A 25 -8.64 3.96 12.27
N PRO A 26 -8.53 3.18 13.37
CA PRO A 26 -7.58 2.07 13.45
C PRO A 26 -7.82 0.98 12.41
N TRP A 27 -9.09 0.61 12.15
CA TRP A 27 -9.45 -0.37 11.14
C TRP A 27 -9.07 0.12 9.73
N LEU A 28 -9.39 1.39 9.39
CA LEU A 28 -9.07 1.96 8.09
C LEU A 28 -7.56 2.04 7.84
N ALA A 29 -6.78 2.29 8.91
CA ALA A 29 -5.33 2.40 8.84
C ALA A 29 -4.60 1.04 8.71
N GLU A 30 -5.29 -0.10 8.76
CA GLU A 30 -4.72 -1.40 8.46
C GLU A 30 -4.39 -1.52 6.97
N ASP A 31 -3.31 -2.22 6.63
CA ASP A 31 -2.79 -2.30 5.27
C ASP A 31 -3.84 -2.76 4.24
N ASP A 32 -4.65 -3.79 4.58
CA ASP A 32 -5.68 -4.30 3.67
C ASP A 32 -6.81 -3.29 3.42
N ASN A 33 -7.17 -2.49 4.46
CA ASN A 33 -8.28 -1.56 4.40
C ASN A 33 -7.88 -0.23 3.76
N ILE A 34 -6.67 0.27 4.05
CA ILE A 34 -6.16 1.47 3.38
C ILE A 34 -5.89 1.20 1.89
N ASN A 35 -5.48 -0.02 1.53
CA ASN A 35 -5.35 -0.43 0.14
C ASN A 35 -6.70 -0.47 -0.58
N LEU A 36 -7.77 -0.97 0.07
CA LEU A 36 -9.14 -0.94 -0.48
C LEU A 36 -9.60 0.49 -0.76
N LEU A 37 -9.31 1.44 0.14
CA LEU A 37 -9.57 2.85 -0.08
C LEU A 37 -8.70 3.39 -1.22
N GLY A 38 -7.42 3.04 -1.23
CA GLY A 38 -6.47 3.41 -2.28
C GLY A 38 -6.93 2.96 -3.66
N GLU A 39 -7.36 1.70 -3.82
CA GLU A 39 -7.94 1.17 -5.05
C GLU A 39 -9.18 1.98 -5.49
N THR A 40 -10.03 2.39 -4.53
CA THR A 40 -11.23 3.18 -4.80
C THR A 40 -10.87 4.55 -5.37
N VAL A 41 -9.90 5.26 -4.78
CA VAL A 41 -9.48 6.61 -5.22
C VAL A 41 -8.36 6.57 -6.26
N GLY A 42 -7.90 5.37 -6.64
CA GLY A 42 -6.85 5.18 -7.62
C GLY A 42 -5.49 5.69 -7.15
N MET A 43 -5.11 5.42 -5.91
CA MET A 43 -3.83 5.80 -5.30
C MET A 43 -3.23 4.61 -4.56
N GLU A 44 -1.91 4.60 -4.45
CA GLU A 44 -1.20 3.63 -3.62
C GLU A 44 -0.83 4.31 -2.29
N LEU A 45 -1.65 4.06 -1.26
CA LEU A 45 -1.58 4.75 0.02
C LEU A 45 -0.71 4.00 1.04
N GLU A 46 0.26 4.70 1.62
CA GLU A 46 1.05 4.22 2.76
C GLU A 46 0.73 5.08 3.98
N VAL A 47 0.20 4.45 5.05
CA VAL A 47 -0.08 5.14 6.31
C VAL A 47 1.24 5.57 6.96
N GLN A 48 1.38 6.87 7.22
CA GLN A 48 2.54 7.44 7.91
C GLN A 48 2.27 7.62 9.39
N GLU A 49 1.09 8.16 9.73
CA GLU A 49 0.73 8.49 11.12
C GLU A 49 -0.80 8.48 11.27
N LYS A 50 -1.28 8.01 12.42
CA LYS A 50 -2.66 8.20 12.89
C LYS A 50 -2.68 9.35 13.86
N GLU A 51 -3.77 10.13 13.89
CA GLU A 51 -3.92 11.33 14.74
C GLU A 51 -2.75 12.30 14.54
N ALA A 52 -2.39 12.55 13.27
CA ALA A 52 -1.26 13.40 12.89
C ALA A 52 -1.47 14.85 13.33
N LYS A 53 -0.50 15.40 14.06
CA LYS A 53 -0.62 16.74 14.68
C LYS A 53 -0.60 17.87 13.65
N VAL A 54 -1.60 18.75 13.74
CA VAL A 54 -1.73 19.97 12.96
C VAL A 54 -1.98 21.14 13.93
N GLY A 55 -0.93 21.72 14.46
CA GLY A 55 -1.04 22.73 15.51
C GLY A 55 -1.69 22.17 16.78
N THR A 56 -2.87 22.67 17.14
CA THR A 56 -3.68 22.19 18.29
C THR A 56 -4.65 21.08 17.91
N PHE A 57 -4.76 20.73 16.63
CA PHE A 57 -5.66 19.74 16.08
C PHE A 57 -4.91 18.45 15.68
N SER A 58 -5.66 17.43 15.26
CA SER A 58 -5.10 16.19 14.70
C SER A 58 -5.92 15.77 13.50
N ALA A 59 -5.26 15.37 12.43
CA ALA A 59 -5.89 14.71 11.30
C ALA A 59 -5.98 13.21 11.59
N ASP A 60 -7.08 12.55 11.25
CA ASP A 60 -7.33 11.15 11.61
C ASP A 60 -6.25 10.21 11.06
N ILE A 61 -5.93 10.32 9.76
CA ILE A 61 -4.87 9.53 9.14
C ILE A 61 -4.07 10.41 8.18
N LEU A 62 -2.75 10.38 8.33
CA LEU A 62 -1.80 10.91 7.39
C LEU A 62 -1.22 9.78 6.57
N CYS A 63 -1.42 9.83 5.26
CA CYS A 63 -0.85 8.90 4.31
C CYS A 63 0.12 9.58 3.36
N LYS A 64 0.85 8.75 2.64
CA LYS A 64 1.65 9.12 1.50
C LYS A 64 1.17 8.34 0.28
N ASP A 65 0.99 9.01 -0.83
CA ASP A 65 0.85 8.33 -2.12
C ASP A 65 2.24 7.86 -2.57
N ILE A 66 2.44 6.55 -2.62
CA ILE A 66 3.74 5.93 -2.95
C ILE A 66 4.19 6.32 -4.37
N ASN A 67 3.24 6.49 -5.29
CA ASN A 67 3.54 6.78 -6.69
C ASN A 67 4.08 8.19 -6.89
N THR A 68 3.57 9.17 -6.14
CA THR A 68 3.91 10.59 -6.31
C THR A 68 4.80 11.15 -5.21
N ASP A 69 4.98 10.40 -4.11
CA ASP A 69 5.67 10.83 -2.88
C ASP A 69 4.96 11.99 -2.17
N ARG A 70 3.67 12.22 -2.49
CA ARG A 70 2.87 13.34 -1.99
C ARG A 70 2.08 12.97 -0.75
N CYS A 71 1.89 13.96 0.10
CA CYS A 71 1.09 13.83 1.32
C CYS A 71 -0.41 13.73 0.99
N VAL A 72 -1.08 12.78 1.63
CA VAL A 72 -2.52 12.55 1.57
C VAL A 72 -3.10 12.61 2.98
N VAL A 73 -4.07 13.45 3.19
CA VAL A 73 -4.80 13.56 4.45
C VAL A 73 -6.15 12.87 4.33
N ILE A 74 -6.50 12.06 5.33
CA ILE A 74 -7.81 11.41 5.42
C ILE A 74 -8.48 11.91 6.69
N GLU A 75 -9.70 12.43 6.53
CA GLU A 75 -10.61 12.79 7.61
C GLU A 75 -11.85 11.91 7.50
N ASN A 76 -12.28 11.33 8.61
CA ASN A 76 -13.38 10.37 8.58
C ASN A 76 -14.42 10.65 9.66
N GLN A 77 -15.70 10.37 9.36
CA GLN A 77 -16.83 10.43 10.28
C GLN A 77 -17.85 9.34 9.95
N LEU A 78 -18.44 8.73 10.97
CA LEU A 78 -19.46 7.68 10.80
C LEU A 78 -20.89 8.24 10.77
N GLU A 79 -21.00 9.54 10.58
CA GLU A 79 -22.29 10.26 10.50
C GLU A 79 -22.41 10.99 9.16
N LYS A 80 -23.48 11.76 9.01
CA LYS A 80 -23.68 12.66 7.89
C LYS A 80 -22.66 13.80 7.95
N THR A 81 -22.18 14.27 6.80
CA THR A 81 -21.21 15.37 6.70
C THR A 81 -21.67 16.64 7.40
N ASP A 82 -20.72 17.40 7.96
CA ASP A 82 -20.96 18.67 8.66
C ASP A 82 -19.89 19.71 8.31
N HIS A 83 -20.11 20.96 8.73
CA HIS A 83 -19.22 22.07 8.44
C HIS A 83 -17.91 21.98 9.22
N ASP A 84 -17.92 21.37 10.41
CA ASP A 84 -16.70 21.23 11.23
C ASP A 84 -15.70 20.35 10.53
N HIS A 85 -16.12 19.21 9.97
CA HIS A 85 -15.24 18.32 9.21
C HIS A 85 -14.79 18.93 7.88
N LEU A 86 -15.64 19.70 7.18
CA LEU A 86 -15.20 20.45 6.00
C LEU A 86 -14.09 21.45 6.37
N GLY A 87 -14.23 22.16 7.48
CA GLY A 87 -13.22 23.06 8.02
C GLY A 87 -11.92 22.35 8.36
N LYS A 88 -12.02 21.17 8.99
CA LYS A 88 -10.85 20.31 9.30
C LYS A 88 -10.11 19.87 8.02
N VAL A 89 -10.83 19.34 7.02
CA VAL A 89 -10.24 18.92 5.74
C VAL A 89 -9.39 20.02 5.13
N ILE A 90 -9.91 21.26 5.06
CA ILE A 90 -9.18 22.39 4.49
C ILE A 90 -7.98 22.78 5.36
N THR A 91 -8.18 22.83 6.68
CA THR A 91 -7.14 23.21 7.65
C THR A 91 -5.98 22.22 7.65
N TYR A 92 -6.28 20.92 7.60
CA TYR A 92 -5.27 19.87 7.62
C TYR A 92 -4.50 19.79 6.31
N CYS A 93 -5.17 19.96 5.16
CA CYS A 93 -4.48 20.09 3.88
C CYS A 93 -3.45 21.21 3.89
N SER A 94 -3.83 22.37 4.42
CA SER A 94 -2.94 23.53 4.52
C SER A 94 -1.80 23.28 5.52
N GLY A 95 -2.11 22.75 6.71
CA GLY A 95 -1.14 22.58 7.81
C GLY A 95 -0.13 21.46 7.55
N LEU A 96 -0.51 20.40 6.85
CA LEU A 96 0.35 19.27 6.50
C LEU A 96 0.94 19.37 5.09
N ASN A 97 0.67 20.47 4.38
CA ASN A 97 1.04 20.64 2.97
C ASN A 97 0.59 19.45 2.11
N ALA A 98 -0.63 18.97 2.35
CA ALA A 98 -1.19 17.82 1.65
C ALA A 98 -1.68 18.21 0.25
N PHE A 99 -1.40 17.36 -0.71
CA PHE A 99 -1.87 17.53 -2.09
C PHE A 99 -3.20 16.81 -2.34
N THR A 100 -3.56 15.88 -1.47
CA THR A 100 -4.81 15.16 -1.57
C THR A 100 -5.51 15.13 -0.23
N ALA A 101 -6.81 15.43 -0.21
CA ALA A 101 -7.70 15.22 0.90
C ALA A 101 -8.77 14.19 0.55
N ILE A 102 -8.98 13.23 1.44
CA ILE A 102 -10.04 12.24 1.34
C ILE A 102 -10.96 12.41 2.56
N TRP A 103 -12.18 12.87 2.32
CA TRP A 103 -13.18 12.98 3.38
C TRP A 103 -14.14 11.79 3.27
N ILE A 104 -14.16 10.95 4.31
CA ILE A 104 -15.01 9.76 4.39
C ILE A 104 -16.16 10.06 5.36
N ALA A 105 -17.40 9.78 4.93
CA ALA A 105 -18.58 9.95 5.76
C ALA A 105 -19.61 8.83 5.52
N LYS A 106 -20.57 8.65 6.43
CA LYS A 106 -21.72 7.76 6.24
C LYS A 106 -22.61 8.25 5.10
N THR A 107 -22.80 9.56 4.99
CA THR A 107 -23.65 10.19 3.96
C THR A 107 -23.16 11.61 3.70
N PHE A 108 -23.07 11.99 2.43
CA PHE A 108 -22.75 13.35 2.03
C PHE A 108 -24.00 14.19 1.78
N ASP A 109 -24.02 15.40 2.35
CA ASP A 109 -24.96 16.42 1.95
C ASP A 109 -24.61 17.00 0.60
N GLU A 110 -25.62 17.42 -0.15
CA GLU A 110 -25.44 18.01 -1.47
C GLU A 110 -24.59 19.29 -1.40
N GLU A 111 -24.74 20.09 -0.34
CA GLU A 111 -23.99 21.32 -0.12
C GLU A 111 -22.50 21.03 0.14
N HIS A 112 -22.18 20.00 0.90
CA HIS A 112 -20.81 19.60 1.17
C HIS A 112 -20.16 18.94 -0.06
N ARG A 113 -20.94 18.14 -0.81
CA ARG A 113 -20.48 17.62 -2.10
C ARG A 113 -20.16 18.75 -3.06
N ALA A 114 -21.05 19.75 -3.19
CA ALA A 114 -20.84 20.92 -4.04
C ALA A 114 -19.63 21.74 -3.57
N ALA A 115 -19.36 21.83 -2.25
CA ALA A 115 -18.16 22.49 -1.73
C ALA A 115 -16.87 21.76 -2.14
N ILE A 116 -16.83 20.40 -2.08
CA ILE A 116 -15.70 19.61 -2.56
C ILE A 116 -15.51 19.77 -4.08
N ASP A 117 -16.59 19.73 -4.86
CA ASP A 117 -16.54 19.94 -6.31
C ASP A 117 -16.04 21.37 -6.64
N TRP A 118 -16.45 22.36 -5.87
CA TRP A 118 -15.95 23.75 -6.01
C TRP A 118 -14.48 23.85 -5.69
N LEU A 119 -13.98 23.25 -4.58
CA LEU A 119 -12.55 23.19 -4.26
C LEU A 119 -11.75 22.60 -5.40
N ASN A 120 -12.21 21.47 -5.97
CA ASN A 120 -11.60 20.86 -7.15
C ASN A 120 -11.62 21.75 -8.41
N SER A 121 -12.54 22.71 -8.47
CA SER A 121 -12.65 23.63 -9.63
C SER A 121 -11.74 24.85 -9.54
N ILE A 122 -11.44 25.31 -8.32
CA ILE A 122 -10.66 26.53 -8.09
C ILE A 122 -9.17 26.26 -7.75
N THR A 123 -8.82 25.05 -7.40
CA THR A 123 -7.44 24.64 -7.16
C THR A 123 -6.81 24.11 -8.47
N ASP A 124 -5.48 24.13 -8.53
CA ASP A 124 -4.77 23.57 -9.68
C ASP A 124 -4.80 22.02 -9.69
N ASP A 125 -4.40 21.43 -10.81
CA ASP A 125 -4.43 19.97 -11.01
C ASP A 125 -3.52 19.16 -10.05
N ASN A 126 -2.76 19.82 -9.19
CA ASN A 126 -1.94 19.17 -8.18
C ASN A 126 -2.73 18.86 -6.90
N TYR A 127 -3.84 19.58 -6.67
CA TYR A 127 -4.68 19.38 -5.49
C TYR A 127 -5.90 18.54 -5.82
N ASN A 128 -6.19 17.56 -4.97
CA ASN A 128 -7.26 16.59 -5.16
C ASN A 128 -8.11 16.50 -3.90
N PHE A 129 -9.42 16.70 -4.04
CA PHE A 129 -10.36 16.57 -2.95
C PHE A 129 -11.39 15.48 -3.29
N PHE A 130 -11.46 14.44 -2.43
CA PHE A 130 -12.40 13.36 -2.57
C PHE A 130 -13.45 13.40 -1.46
N GLY A 131 -14.71 13.18 -1.83
CA GLY A 131 -15.79 12.83 -0.93
C GLY A 131 -16.14 11.36 -1.12
N ILE A 132 -16.12 10.59 -0.03
CA ILE A 132 -16.35 9.14 -0.04
C ILE A 132 -17.45 8.79 0.94
N GLU A 133 -18.47 8.03 0.50
CA GLU A 133 -19.38 7.37 1.42
C GLU A 133 -18.90 5.97 1.75
N VAL A 134 -18.86 5.64 3.04
CA VAL A 134 -18.58 4.28 3.51
C VAL A 134 -19.89 3.56 3.83
N ARG A 135 -20.01 2.31 3.35
CA ARG A 135 -21.16 1.45 3.59
C ARG A 135 -20.72 0.06 4.01
N LEU A 136 -21.56 -0.63 4.79
CA LEU A 136 -21.37 -2.03 5.13
C LEU A 136 -22.52 -2.86 4.57
N PHE A 137 -22.15 -4.02 4.03
CA PHE A 137 -23.08 -4.99 3.48
C PHE A 137 -22.80 -6.41 3.97
N LYS A 138 -23.78 -7.29 3.87
CA LYS A 138 -23.66 -8.72 4.03
C LYS A 138 -24.60 -9.47 3.09
N ILE A 139 -24.39 -10.76 2.91
CA ILE A 139 -25.31 -11.67 2.23
C ILE A 139 -25.62 -12.82 3.19
N GLY A 140 -26.86 -12.83 3.75
CA GLY A 140 -27.23 -13.79 4.78
C GLY A 140 -26.30 -13.72 6.00
N ASP A 141 -25.68 -14.83 6.36
CA ASP A 141 -24.76 -14.92 7.51
C ASP A 141 -23.28 -14.74 7.12
N SER A 142 -23.00 -14.11 5.98
CA SER A 142 -21.60 -13.84 5.59
C SER A 142 -20.92 -12.84 6.50
N ALA A 143 -19.59 -12.76 6.44
CA ALA A 143 -18.82 -11.64 6.99
C ALA A 143 -19.32 -10.31 6.39
N LEU A 144 -19.12 -9.21 7.13
CA LEU A 144 -19.43 -7.87 6.66
C LEU A 144 -18.44 -7.45 5.57
N ALA A 145 -18.97 -6.82 4.52
CA ALA A 145 -18.19 -6.30 3.41
C ALA A 145 -18.26 -4.77 3.41
N PRO A 146 -17.14 -4.06 3.64
CA PRO A 146 -17.08 -2.61 3.50
C PRO A 146 -17.07 -2.24 2.02
N GLN A 147 -17.70 -1.11 1.70
CA GLN A 147 -17.69 -0.51 0.38
C GLN A 147 -17.43 0.99 0.51
N PHE A 148 -16.57 1.52 -0.34
CA PHE A 148 -16.32 2.95 -0.49
C PHE A 148 -16.91 3.43 -1.81
N ASP A 149 -17.81 4.42 -1.74
CA ASP A 149 -18.46 5.02 -2.91
C ASP A 149 -17.98 6.46 -3.08
N ILE A 150 -17.40 6.78 -4.24
CA ILE A 150 -16.96 8.14 -4.55
C ILE A 150 -18.20 9.00 -4.86
N VAL A 151 -18.43 10.04 -4.07
CA VAL A 151 -19.53 11.02 -4.27
C VAL A 151 -19.04 12.36 -4.81
N ALA A 152 -17.79 12.74 -4.53
CA ALA A 152 -17.09 13.88 -5.11
C ALA A 152 -15.65 13.52 -5.45
N LYS A 153 -15.10 14.06 -6.55
CA LYS A 153 -13.78 13.71 -7.06
C LYS A 153 -13.17 14.82 -7.89
N PRO A 154 -11.82 14.86 -8.03
CA PRO A 154 -11.13 15.86 -8.86
C PRO A 154 -11.62 15.85 -10.32
N ASN A 155 -11.65 17.02 -10.95
CA ASN A 155 -12.11 17.18 -12.32
C ASN A 155 -11.36 16.30 -13.34
N ASN A 156 -10.08 16.07 -13.09
CA ASN A 156 -9.23 15.24 -13.94
C ASN A 156 -9.19 13.76 -13.52
N TRP A 157 -9.91 13.37 -12.45
CA TRP A 157 -9.88 12.02 -11.90
C TRP A 157 -10.26 10.93 -12.93
N SER A 158 -11.26 11.19 -13.78
CA SER A 158 -11.66 10.24 -14.85
C SER A 158 -10.55 10.03 -15.89
N LYS A 159 -9.67 11.01 -16.10
CA LYS A 159 -8.47 10.86 -16.94
C LYS A 159 -7.39 10.10 -16.20
N THR A 160 -7.24 10.33 -14.90
CA THR A 160 -6.30 9.64 -14.02
C THR A 160 -6.65 8.17 -13.89
N ILE A 161 -7.92 7.83 -13.59
CA ILE A 161 -8.39 6.43 -13.54
C ILE A 161 -8.34 5.74 -14.90
N LYS A 162 -8.69 6.42 -16.00
CA LYS A 162 -8.49 5.83 -17.33
C LYS A 162 -7.02 5.55 -17.61
N LYS A 163 -6.11 6.39 -17.12
CA LYS A 163 -4.67 6.14 -17.17
C LYS A 163 -4.26 4.99 -16.26
N GLN A 164 -4.86 4.85 -15.06
CA GLN A 164 -4.56 3.77 -14.11
C GLN A 164 -5.15 2.43 -14.56
N VAL A 165 -6.42 2.40 -14.99
CA VAL A 165 -7.08 1.19 -15.55
C VAL A 165 -6.47 0.78 -16.89
N SER A 166 -5.81 1.71 -17.59
CA SER A 166 -5.04 1.42 -18.82
C SER A 166 -3.55 1.14 -18.57
N GLY A 167 -3.07 1.15 -17.32
CA GLY A 167 -1.64 1.05 -17.02
C GLY A 167 -0.85 2.27 -17.50
N ASP A 168 -1.44 3.45 -17.44
CA ASP A 168 -1.02 4.60 -18.24
C ASP A 168 -0.36 5.75 -17.48
N THR A 169 -0.08 5.64 -16.16
CA THR A 169 0.83 6.60 -15.54
C THR A 169 2.25 6.36 -16.06
N GLU A 170 3.04 7.42 -16.24
CA GLU A 170 4.44 7.27 -16.68
C GLU A 170 5.22 6.33 -15.74
N THR A 171 4.91 6.37 -14.45
CA THR A 171 5.53 5.51 -13.43
C THR A 171 5.12 4.05 -13.61
N GLU A 172 3.84 3.76 -13.86
CA GLU A 172 3.34 2.39 -14.10
C GLU A 172 3.86 1.82 -15.42
N LYS A 173 3.85 2.64 -16.50
CA LYS A 173 4.50 2.25 -17.76
C LYS A 173 5.98 1.93 -17.56
N LEU A 174 6.67 2.77 -16.79
CA LEU A 174 8.07 2.57 -16.49
C LEU A 174 8.30 1.30 -15.65
N ARG A 175 7.46 1.04 -14.64
CA ARG A 175 7.50 -0.19 -13.85
C ARG A 175 7.21 -1.42 -14.71
N MET A 176 6.16 -1.38 -15.53
CA MET A 176 5.83 -2.48 -16.45
C MET A 176 7.00 -2.76 -17.40
N GLU A 177 7.59 -1.73 -18.00
CA GLU A 177 8.75 -1.85 -18.89
C GLU A 177 9.97 -2.40 -18.14
N TYR A 178 10.22 -1.91 -16.92
CA TYR A 178 11.31 -2.39 -16.08
C TYR A 178 11.14 -3.87 -15.74
N TRP A 179 9.97 -4.25 -15.22
CA TRP A 179 9.70 -5.65 -14.84
C TRP A 179 9.67 -6.57 -16.05
N SER A 180 9.16 -6.14 -17.21
CA SER A 180 9.25 -6.93 -18.45
C SER A 180 10.71 -7.15 -18.85
N THR A 181 11.53 -6.11 -18.81
CA THR A 181 12.97 -6.20 -19.09
C THR A 181 13.69 -7.08 -18.07
N PHE A 182 13.31 -6.98 -16.78
CA PHE A 182 13.87 -7.80 -15.73
C PHE A 182 13.47 -9.28 -15.89
N HIS A 183 12.25 -9.58 -16.32
CA HIS A 183 11.83 -10.95 -16.65
C HIS A 183 12.65 -11.54 -17.80
N ASP A 184 12.85 -10.77 -18.88
CA ASP A 184 13.70 -11.22 -19.99
C ASP A 184 15.15 -11.44 -19.56
N PHE A 185 15.64 -10.59 -18.64
CA PHE A 185 16.95 -10.74 -18.03
C PHE A 185 17.01 -12.01 -17.17
N MET A 186 15.98 -12.31 -16.37
CA MET A 186 15.90 -13.50 -15.52
C MET A 186 15.73 -14.79 -16.31
N ASN A 187 14.92 -14.79 -17.37
CA ASN A 187 14.66 -15.96 -18.22
C ASN A 187 15.91 -16.46 -18.97
N LYS A 188 16.92 -15.60 -19.14
CA LYS A 188 18.23 -15.98 -19.72
C LYS A 188 19.15 -16.66 -18.71
N ARG A 189 18.74 -16.76 -17.45
CA ARG A 189 19.48 -17.37 -16.35
C ARG A 189 18.69 -18.58 -15.82
N ASP A 190 19.41 -19.63 -15.49
CA ASP A 190 18.79 -20.85 -14.96
C ASP A 190 18.29 -20.58 -13.52
N LEU A 191 16.97 -20.41 -13.39
CA LEU A 191 16.28 -20.07 -12.13
C LEU A 191 15.29 -21.14 -11.71
N ASP A 192 15.70 -22.41 -11.72
CA ASP A 192 14.88 -23.52 -11.20
C ASP A 192 14.44 -23.32 -9.73
N VAL A 193 14.98 -22.33 -9.04
CA VAL A 193 14.87 -22.19 -7.57
C VAL A 193 13.85 -21.14 -7.13
N LEU A 194 13.65 -20.07 -7.90
CA LEU A 194 12.82 -18.93 -7.54
C LEU A 194 11.78 -18.64 -8.63
N LYS A 195 10.53 -19.01 -8.38
CA LYS A 195 9.44 -18.70 -9.31
C LYS A 195 9.01 -17.24 -9.13
N HIS A 196 9.18 -16.44 -10.18
CA HIS A 196 8.74 -15.05 -10.20
C HIS A 196 7.29 -14.92 -10.70
N ALA A 197 6.60 -13.87 -10.24
CA ALA A 197 5.31 -13.46 -10.77
C ALA A 197 5.47 -12.83 -12.17
N SER A 198 4.38 -12.68 -12.92
CA SER A 198 4.38 -11.94 -14.20
C SER A 198 4.72 -10.47 -13.98
N ALA A 199 5.17 -9.78 -15.05
CA ALA A 199 5.40 -8.35 -15.00
C ALA A 199 4.10 -7.62 -14.60
N THR A 200 4.23 -6.60 -13.76
CA THR A 200 3.12 -5.86 -13.17
C THR A 200 3.45 -4.36 -13.15
N THR A 201 2.48 -3.52 -12.88
CA THR A 201 2.63 -2.09 -12.64
C THR A 201 3.01 -1.77 -11.18
N ASP A 202 3.02 -2.80 -10.30
CA ASP A 202 3.37 -2.64 -8.90
C ASP A 202 4.83 -2.25 -8.71
N HIS A 203 5.12 -1.66 -7.55
CA HIS A 203 6.50 -1.31 -7.19
C HIS A 203 7.32 -2.50 -6.69
N TRP A 204 6.73 -3.70 -6.64
CA TRP A 204 7.42 -4.95 -6.26
C TRP A 204 7.19 -6.06 -7.29
N CYS A 205 8.09 -7.02 -7.27
CA CYS A 205 7.99 -8.28 -8.00
C CYS A 205 8.38 -9.42 -7.07
N ASP A 206 7.46 -10.35 -6.80
CA ASP A 206 7.61 -11.43 -5.83
C ASP A 206 8.32 -12.64 -6.40
N PHE A 207 9.15 -13.29 -5.55
CA PHE A 207 9.87 -14.52 -5.83
C PHE A 207 9.55 -15.56 -4.75
N ARG A 208 8.69 -16.50 -5.07
CA ARG A 208 8.15 -17.48 -4.13
C ARG A 208 9.06 -18.67 -3.95
N VAL A 209 9.20 -19.12 -2.70
CA VAL A 209 10.02 -20.29 -2.30
C VAL A 209 9.16 -21.45 -1.75
N GLY A 210 7.85 -21.43 -2.01
CA GLY A 210 6.92 -22.48 -1.58
C GLY A 210 6.65 -22.48 -0.07
N ILE A 211 6.76 -21.33 0.59
CA ILE A 211 6.41 -21.12 1.99
C ILE A 211 5.35 -20.01 2.04
N ALA A 212 4.13 -20.35 2.49
CA ALA A 212 3.06 -19.37 2.62
C ALA A 212 3.46 -18.26 3.61
N GLY A 213 3.26 -17.00 3.22
CA GLY A 213 3.60 -15.84 4.05
C GLY A 213 5.10 -15.54 4.16
N PHE A 214 5.95 -16.17 3.34
CA PHE A 214 7.36 -15.85 3.23
C PHE A 214 7.82 -15.90 1.78
N HIS A 215 8.43 -14.83 1.30
CA HIS A 215 8.97 -14.74 -0.05
C HIS A 215 10.08 -13.67 -0.13
N PHE A 216 10.78 -13.66 -1.26
CA PHE A 216 11.66 -12.57 -1.65
C PHE A 216 10.87 -11.63 -2.55
N ALA A 217 11.20 -10.34 -2.54
CA ALA A 217 10.67 -9.38 -3.49
C ALA A 217 11.79 -8.48 -4.02
N CYS A 218 11.71 -8.12 -5.29
CA CYS A 218 12.47 -6.99 -5.84
C CYS A 218 11.60 -5.75 -5.75
N ILE A 219 12.19 -4.63 -5.36
CA ILE A 219 11.48 -3.37 -5.06
C ILE A 219 12.00 -2.27 -5.98
N LEU A 220 11.08 -1.53 -6.60
CA LEU A 220 11.36 -0.28 -7.32
C LEU A 220 10.79 0.88 -6.53
N THR A 221 11.55 1.96 -6.38
CA THR A 221 11.04 3.17 -5.75
C THR A 221 11.31 4.41 -6.58
N VAL A 222 10.50 5.43 -6.37
CA VAL A 222 10.74 6.77 -6.91
C VAL A 222 11.72 7.58 -6.03
N LYS A 223 12.23 6.98 -4.95
CA LYS A 223 13.11 7.60 -3.93
C LYS A 223 14.61 7.39 -4.21
N ASN A 224 15.00 7.23 -5.46
CA ASN A 224 16.39 7.00 -5.86
C ASN A 224 17.05 5.77 -5.20
N TRP A 225 16.29 4.71 -4.97
CA TRP A 225 16.82 3.42 -4.63
C TRP A 225 15.97 2.28 -5.20
N VAL A 226 16.61 1.17 -5.51
CA VAL A 226 15.99 -0.11 -5.82
C VAL A 226 16.45 -1.13 -4.78
N GLY A 227 15.73 -2.24 -4.61
CA GLY A 227 16.11 -3.16 -3.54
C GLY A 227 15.68 -4.60 -3.72
N VAL A 228 16.18 -5.43 -2.80
CA VAL A 228 15.72 -6.79 -2.57
C VAL A 228 15.22 -6.88 -1.14
N GLN A 229 14.07 -7.52 -0.94
CA GLN A 229 13.40 -7.63 0.34
C GLN A 229 13.20 -9.10 0.72
N LEU A 230 13.39 -9.45 2.00
CA LEU A 230 12.78 -10.62 2.61
C LEU A 230 11.48 -10.16 3.25
N TYR A 231 10.38 -10.74 2.84
CA TYR A 231 9.06 -10.40 3.35
C TYR A 231 8.47 -11.53 4.17
N PHE A 232 8.03 -11.21 5.38
CA PHE A 232 7.36 -12.09 6.34
C PHE A 232 5.95 -11.57 6.56
N GLY A 233 4.99 -12.09 5.83
CA GLY A 233 3.60 -11.66 5.84
C GLY A 233 2.64 -12.84 5.88
N GLY A 234 1.36 -12.56 6.04
CA GLY A 234 0.30 -13.54 6.12
C GLY A 234 -0.72 -13.16 7.20
N ASP A 235 -1.76 -13.97 7.36
CA ASP A 235 -2.89 -13.65 8.24
C ASP A 235 -2.58 -13.77 9.74
N LYS A 236 -1.43 -14.35 10.11
CA LYS A 236 -1.02 -14.57 11.51
C LYS A 236 0.18 -13.70 11.88
N PRO A 237 -0.02 -12.52 12.49
CA PRO A 237 1.06 -11.60 12.84
C PRO A 237 2.16 -12.25 13.70
N ASP A 238 1.80 -13.02 14.74
CA ASP A 238 2.76 -13.67 15.64
C ASP A 238 3.67 -14.67 14.89
N GLN A 239 3.11 -15.40 13.91
CA GLN A 239 3.87 -16.29 13.06
C GLN A 239 4.88 -15.51 12.18
N ASN A 240 4.46 -14.35 11.64
CA ASN A 240 5.32 -13.50 10.83
C ASN A 240 6.49 -12.95 11.67
N LYS A 241 6.20 -12.50 12.92
CA LYS A 241 7.22 -12.02 13.85
C LYS A 241 8.20 -13.12 14.25
N ALA A 242 7.70 -14.30 14.58
CA ALA A 242 8.53 -15.44 14.95
C ALA A 242 9.46 -15.90 13.79
N ARG A 243 8.98 -15.85 12.56
CA ARG A 243 9.79 -16.14 11.35
C ARG A 243 10.86 -15.10 11.14
N TYR A 244 10.52 -13.83 11.31
CA TYR A 244 11.48 -12.73 11.22
C TYR A 244 12.55 -12.88 12.30
N ASP A 245 12.17 -13.11 13.56
CA ASP A 245 13.08 -13.27 14.70
C ASP A 245 14.04 -14.45 14.47
N LEU A 246 13.54 -15.57 13.95
CA LEU A 246 14.36 -16.72 13.55
C LEU A 246 15.45 -16.32 12.53
N ILE A 247 15.06 -15.61 11.49
CA ILE A 247 16.01 -15.20 10.43
C ILE A 247 16.96 -14.12 10.94
N GLU A 248 16.50 -13.21 11.79
CA GLU A 248 17.39 -12.25 12.44
C GLU A 248 18.44 -12.96 13.30
N GLU A 249 18.02 -13.91 14.14
CA GLU A 249 18.93 -14.69 15.00
C GLU A 249 19.97 -15.50 14.18
N LYS A 250 19.51 -16.22 13.15
CA LYS A 250 20.35 -17.17 12.40
C LYS A 250 21.17 -16.56 11.29
N CYS A 251 20.66 -15.50 10.67
CA CYS A 251 21.21 -15.00 9.39
C CYS A 251 21.76 -13.57 9.47
N LYS A 252 21.46 -12.79 10.54
CA LYS A 252 21.81 -11.37 10.62
C LYS A 252 23.28 -11.09 10.29
N THR A 253 24.20 -11.81 10.92
CA THR A 253 25.64 -11.61 10.71
C THR A 253 26.05 -11.83 9.24
N GLN A 254 25.47 -12.84 8.60
CA GLN A 254 25.78 -13.16 7.19
C GLN A 254 25.13 -12.15 6.24
N ILE A 255 23.89 -11.74 6.52
CA ILE A 255 23.18 -10.75 5.72
C ILE A 255 23.87 -9.39 5.85
N ASP A 256 24.20 -8.94 7.07
CA ASP A 256 24.86 -7.66 7.33
C ASP A 256 26.30 -7.62 6.74
N ALA A 257 26.91 -8.78 6.51
CA ALA A 257 28.21 -8.90 5.83
C ALA A 257 28.13 -8.76 4.29
N LEU A 258 26.92 -8.68 3.70
CA LEU A 258 26.76 -8.46 2.27
C LEU A 258 27.33 -7.09 1.89
N LYS A 259 28.41 -7.09 1.09
CA LYS A 259 29.21 -5.89 0.81
C LYS A 259 28.43 -4.78 0.12
N SER A 260 28.72 -3.53 0.50
CA SER A 260 28.25 -2.27 -0.12
C SER A 260 26.73 -2.05 -0.12
N LYS A 261 26.01 -2.55 0.87
CA LYS A 261 24.53 -2.51 0.86
C LYS A 261 23.99 -1.80 2.09
N LYS A 262 23.00 -0.94 1.90
CA LYS A 262 22.23 -0.38 3.00
C LYS A 262 21.18 -1.41 3.38
N ILE A 263 21.30 -2.00 4.58
CA ILE A 263 20.43 -3.04 5.09
C ILE A 263 19.56 -2.47 6.21
N GLU A 264 18.26 -2.71 6.14
CA GLU A 264 17.30 -2.27 7.14
C GLU A 264 16.50 -3.48 7.63
N TRP A 265 16.64 -3.78 8.91
CA TRP A 265 15.86 -4.77 9.61
C TRP A 265 14.63 -4.09 10.22
N LYS A 266 13.43 -4.53 9.85
CA LYS A 266 12.16 -3.92 10.26
C LYS A 266 11.22 -5.00 10.78
N ARG A 267 11.21 -5.18 12.09
CA ARG A 267 10.29 -6.10 12.76
C ARG A 267 8.84 -5.61 12.68
N LEU A 268 8.62 -4.28 12.75
CA LEU A 268 7.33 -3.60 12.64
C LEU A 268 6.29 -4.18 13.61
N ASP A 269 6.51 -4.01 14.92
CA ASP A 269 5.68 -4.62 15.97
C ASP A 269 4.21 -4.17 15.96
N ASP A 270 3.94 -3.03 15.33
CA ASP A 270 2.64 -2.41 15.10
C ASP A 270 1.95 -2.88 13.81
N LYS A 271 2.61 -3.68 12.96
CA LYS A 271 2.09 -4.16 11.68
C LYS A 271 2.04 -5.68 11.61
N LYS A 272 1.20 -6.23 10.74
CA LYS A 272 1.12 -7.69 10.50
C LYS A 272 2.44 -8.26 9.96
N ALA A 273 3.06 -7.56 9.01
CA ALA A 273 4.27 -8.02 8.33
C ALA A 273 5.54 -7.58 9.05
N SER A 274 6.63 -8.27 8.73
CA SER A 274 8.01 -7.87 9.04
C SER A 274 8.86 -8.00 7.78
N LEU A 275 9.95 -7.25 7.68
CA LEU A 275 10.75 -7.27 6.46
C LEU A 275 12.22 -6.95 6.71
N VAL A 276 13.07 -7.39 5.78
CA VAL A 276 14.47 -6.99 5.70
C VAL A 276 14.71 -6.39 4.34
N ASN A 277 15.02 -5.09 4.27
CA ASN A 277 15.33 -4.39 3.03
C ASN A 277 16.84 -4.34 2.80
N ILE A 278 17.27 -4.66 1.59
CA ILE A 278 18.62 -4.44 1.11
C ILE A 278 18.52 -3.49 -0.08
N LYS A 279 19.16 -2.32 0.03
CA LYS A 279 18.98 -1.20 -0.88
C LYS A 279 20.21 -0.92 -1.71
N LEU A 280 20.01 -0.60 -2.98
CA LEU A 280 20.97 -0.02 -3.89
C LEU A 280 20.53 1.41 -4.21
N GLU A 281 21.41 2.37 -4.06
CA GLU A 281 21.16 3.73 -4.55
C GLU A 281 21.15 3.73 -6.08
N ALA A 282 19.99 4.01 -6.66
CA ALA A 282 19.73 3.94 -8.10
C ALA A 282 18.40 4.61 -8.45
N ASP A 283 18.36 5.25 -9.62
CA ASP A 283 17.11 5.82 -10.15
C ASP A 283 16.50 4.84 -11.17
N MET A 284 15.27 4.38 -10.92
CA MET A 284 14.56 3.53 -11.86
C MET A 284 14.23 4.24 -13.18
N LYS A 285 14.29 5.58 -13.24
CA LYS A 285 14.07 6.38 -14.45
C LYS A 285 15.29 6.38 -15.37
N ASP A 286 16.48 6.09 -14.84
CA ASP A 286 17.70 5.97 -15.63
C ASP A 286 17.76 4.59 -16.32
N LYS A 287 17.17 4.51 -17.51
CA LYS A 287 17.15 3.26 -18.29
C LYS A 287 18.55 2.77 -18.69
N ALA A 288 19.53 3.66 -18.80
CA ALA A 288 20.89 3.26 -19.11
C ALA A 288 21.54 2.47 -17.96
N ASP A 289 21.10 2.69 -16.73
CA ASP A 289 21.57 2.00 -15.54
C ASP A 289 20.81 0.70 -15.21
N TRP A 290 19.71 0.39 -15.90
CA TRP A 290 18.92 -0.82 -15.65
C TRP A 290 19.73 -2.13 -15.67
N PRO A 291 20.67 -2.35 -16.60
CA PRO A 291 21.48 -3.57 -16.57
C PRO A 291 22.25 -3.75 -15.25
N ARG A 292 22.83 -2.68 -14.69
CA ARG A 292 23.51 -2.71 -13.39
C ARG A 292 22.55 -2.99 -12.25
N GLN A 293 21.39 -2.34 -12.26
CA GLN A 293 20.35 -2.51 -11.24
C GLN A 293 19.83 -3.95 -11.22
N MET A 294 19.52 -4.52 -12.39
CA MET A 294 18.99 -5.88 -12.55
C MET A 294 20.01 -6.94 -12.15
N GLU A 295 21.27 -6.77 -12.58
CA GLU A 295 22.37 -7.66 -12.18
C GLU A 295 22.57 -7.64 -10.67
N TRP A 296 22.51 -6.45 -10.06
CA TRP A 296 22.63 -6.29 -8.61
C TRP A 296 21.46 -6.94 -7.86
N MET A 297 20.20 -6.74 -8.31
CA MET A 297 19.03 -7.38 -7.70
C MET A 297 19.15 -8.90 -7.77
N TYR A 298 19.49 -9.43 -8.95
CA TYR A 298 19.68 -10.86 -9.15
C TYR A 298 20.72 -11.42 -8.19
N ASN A 299 21.93 -10.87 -8.20
CA ASN A 299 23.04 -11.35 -7.36
C ASN A 299 22.70 -11.25 -5.87
N THR A 300 22.09 -10.14 -5.45
CA THR A 300 21.66 -9.94 -4.05
C THR A 300 20.61 -10.96 -3.63
N MET A 301 19.61 -11.22 -4.48
CA MET A 301 18.57 -12.19 -4.21
C MET A 301 19.13 -13.62 -4.13
N MET A 302 20.06 -13.99 -5.01
CA MET A 302 20.71 -15.30 -5.00
C MET A 302 21.61 -15.49 -3.77
N GLU A 303 22.33 -14.45 -3.34
CA GLU A 303 23.12 -14.48 -2.10
C GLU A 303 22.19 -14.65 -0.87
N LEU A 304 21.12 -13.87 -0.78
CA LEU A 304 20.10 -14.01 0.27
C LEU A 304 19.46 -15.40 0.28
N HIS A 305 19.08 -15.90 -0.89
CA HIS A 305 18.52 -17.24 -1.01
C HIS A 305 19.49 -18.30 -0.47
N LYS A 306 20.76 -18.22 -0.81
CA LYS A 306 21.81 -19.13 -0.32
C LYS A 306 21.94 -19.08 1.22
N ILE A 307 21.86 -17.89 1.80
CA ILE A 307 21.95 -17.68 3.26
C ILE A 307 20.72 -18.25 3.97
N VAL A 308 19.52 -18.01 3.43
CA VAL A 308 18.25 -18.30 4.12
C VAL A 308 17.73 -19.71 3.84
N LYS A 309 18.08 -20.30 2.69
CA LYS A 309 17.64 -21.65 2.26
C LYS A 309 17.80 -22.76 3.32
N PRO A 310 18.92 -22.83 4.08
CA PRO A 310 19.06 -23.84 5.14
C PRO A 310 17.96 -23.82 6.18
N TYR A 311 17.30 -22.69 6.39
CA TYR A 311 16.28 -22.47 7.42
C TYR A 311 14.84 -22.57 6.90
N TYR A 312 14.62 -22.96 5.64
CA TYR A 312 13.27 -23.08 5.07
C TYR A 312 12.41 -24.12 5.80
N GLY A 313 13.03 -25.18 6.32
CA GLY A 313 12.37 -26.17 7.17
C GLY A 313 11.84 -25.55 8.46
N ASP A 314 12.69 -24.79 9.13
CA ASP A 314 12.37 -24.12 10.40
C ASP A 314 11.28 -23.06 10.20
N ILE A 315 11.38 -22.23 9.15
CA ILE A 315 10.36 -21.23 8.79
C ILE A 315 8.99 -21.89 8.56
N ARG A 316 8.92 -23.06 7.88
CA ARG A 316 7.66 -23.80 7.69
C ARG A 316 7.12 -24.36 9.01
N GLY A 317 8.00 -24.75 9.91
CA GLY A 317 7.66 -25.36 11.21
C GLY A 317 7.00 -24.37 12.19
N ILE A 318 7.21 -23.08 12.02
CA ILE A 318 6.58 -22.03 12.84
C ILE A 318 5.08 -21.95 12.46
N LYS A 319 4.22 -22.22 13.47
CA LYS A 319 2.74 -22.32 13.33
C LYS A 319 2.05 -21.08 13.90
#